data_7c2e5dbdcb96b1418f8666e95d659135
#
_entry.id   7c2e5dbdcb96b1418f8666e95d659135
#
_cell.length_a   1.000
_cell.length_b   1.000
_cell.length_c   1.000
_cell.angle_alpha   90.00
_cell.angle_beta   90.00
_cell.angle_gamma   90.00
#
_symmetry.space_group_name_H-M   'P 1'
#
loop_
_entity.id
_entity.type
_entity.pdbx_description
1 polymer ?
#
loop_
_entity_poly.entity_id
_entity_poly.type
_entity_poly.pdbx_seq_one_letter_code
_entity_poly.pdbx_strand_id
1 'polypeptide(L)'
;MNREFENDSHLDCGAEARAPAEAGNAHRAVARLEAQLAEGRGGLLTRLALGRALIAADNPERALETLRQAAALAPGIADAALALGEALLAAGHLPTAIAEFERAVCLDPALEPAQYALGCAWLEAGEAERAVEILSGLTASQSGLAAQAAERISAAEAMRRANRAAPGYVRHLFDQFSSDYDRRMLDELSYRAHLVLRGLADLVAGAGACALDILDLGCGTGLAGEAFRDVARRLDGVDLSPRMIEKARQRGIYDALTAGDLESALGHSGPSYDLMVAADTLVYLGDLKPVFGGAAARLNPNGFFLFTVEKKAGEGYELGPKRRYRHSESYLRTLAAAAGFDVMGLLDCTPRDEAHAPVAGLAVALQRI
;
A
#
# COMPACT_ATOMS: atom_id res chain seq x y z
N MET A 1 30.74 -16.30 13.83
CA MET A 1 30.32 -16.75 12.49
C MET A 1 28.81 -16.53 12.43
N ASN A 2 28.44 -15.25 12.29
CA ASN A 2 27.06 -14.76 12.25
C ASN A 2 26.66 -14.67 10.77
N ARG A 3 25.62 -15.41 10.41
CA ARG A 3 24.89 -15.18 9.14
C ARG A 3 23.77 -14.20 9.45
N GLU A 4 23.91 -13.01 8.89
CA GLU A 4 22.90 -11.97 8.81
C GLU A 4 21.71 -12.54 8.04
N PHE A 5 20.54 -12.51 8.65
CA PHE A 5 19.26 -12.69 7.96
C PHE A 5 18.89 -11.33 7.37
N GLU A 6 19.20 -11.12 6.11
CA GLU A 6 18.57 -10.07 5.31
C GLU A 6 17.10 -10.43 5.13
N ASN A 7 16.26 -9.65 5.74
CA ASN A 7 14.81 -9.79 5.68
C ASN A 7 14.29 -8.92 4.52
N ASP A 8 14.44 -9.42 3.30
CA ASP A 8 13.85 -8.82 2.10
C ASP A 8 12.36 -9.15 2.04
N SER A 9 11.55 -8.35 2.73
CA SER A 9 10.09 -8.42 2.68
C SER A 9 9.50 -7.60 1.52
N HIS A 10 9.97 -7.82 0.30
CA HIS A 10 9.29 -7.32 -0.90
C HIS A 10 8.32 -8.39 -1.40
N LEU A 11 7.07 -8.32 -0.88
CA LEU A 11 5.92 -9.02 -1.45
C LEU A 11 5.46 -8.30 -2.73
N ASP A 12 6.32 -8.26 -3.75
CA ASP A 12 5.98 -7.76 -5.07
C ASP A 12 5.71 -8.94 -5.99
N CYS A 13 4.43 -9.27 -6.17
CA CYS A 13 4.00 -10.32 -7.11
C CYS A 13 4.27 -9.98 -8.59
N GLY A 14 4.87 -8.84 -8.90
CA GLY A 14 5.03 -8.42 -10.28
C GLY A 14 6.21 -7.53 -10.64
N ALA A 15 6.99 -7.04 -9.69
CA ALA A 15 8.06 -6.08 -9.96
C ALA A 15 9.41 -6.51 -9.42
N GLU A 16 9.91 -7.69 -9.78
CA GLU A 16 11.34 -7.86 -9.85
C GLU A 16 11.86 -6.96 -10.98
N ALA A 17 12.81 -6.08 -10.67
CA ALA A 17 13.48 -5.25 -11.66
C ALA A 17 14.06 -6.15 -12.76
N ARG A 18 13.34 -6.27 -13.87
CA ARG A 18 13.75 -7.09 -15.02
C ARG A 18 15.04 -6.51 -15.59
N ALA A 19 16.04 -7.37 -15.75
CA ALA A 19 17.30 -6.97 -16.32
C ALA A 19 17.10 -6.28 -17.68
N PRO A 20 17.89 -5.24 -18.05
CA PRO A 20 17.72 -4.49 -19.30
C PRO A 20 17.65 -5.35 -20.57
N ALA A 21 18.26 -6.55 -20.55
CA ALA A 21 18.20 -7.54 -21.64
C ALA A 21 16.80 -8.17 -21.81
N GLU A 22 16.03 -8.37 -20.73
CA GLU A 22 14.68 -8.93 -20.79
C GLU A 22 13.68 -7.91 -21.30
N ALA A 23 13.76 -6.66 -20.87
CA ALA A 23 12.94 -5.56 -21.41
C ALA A 23 13.16 -5.37 -22.92
N GLY A 24 14.40 -5.43 -23.41
CA GLY A 24 14.71 -5.37 -24.83
C GLY A 24 14.12 -6.54 -25.63
N ASN A 25 14.01 -7.72 -25.02
CA ASN A 25 13.37 -8.88 -25.64
C ASN A 25 11.84 -8.72 -25.68
N ALA A 26 11.22 -8.18 -24.63
CA ALA A 26 9.79 -7.92 -24.57
C ALA A 26 9.35 -6.92 -25.66
N HIS A 27 10.05 -5.79 -25.83
CA HIS A 27 9.74 -4.82 -26.89
C HIS A 27 9.87 -5.41 -28.30
N ARG A 28 10.88 -6.26 -28.55
CA ARG A 28 11.02 -6.99 -29.83
C ARG A 28 9.88 -7.96 -30.06
N ALA A 29 9.43 -8.66 -29.01
CA ALA A 29 8.28 -9.57 -29.08
C ALA A 29 7.00 -8.78 -29.41
N VAL A 30 6.77 -7.64 -28.78
CA VAL A 30 5.63 -6.75 -29.08
C VAL A 30 5.63 -6.37 -30.54
N ALA A 31 6.70 -5.79 -31.07
CA ALA A 31 6.78 -5.35 -32.45
C ALA A 31 6.49 -6.48 -33.46
N ARG A 32 7.04 -7.70 -33.21
CA ARG A 32 6.80 -8.86 -34.05
C ARG A 32 5.34 -9.32 -34.04
N LEU A 33 4.72 -9.36 -32.86
CA LEU A 33 3.34 -9.83 -32.71
C LEU A 33 2.34 -8.83 -33.29
N GLU A 34 2.62 -7.53 -33.17
CA GLU A 34 1.84 -6.47 -33.82
C GLU A 34 1.90 -6.57 -35.35
N ALA A 35 3.09 -6.80 -35.91
CA ALA A 35 3.22 -7.02 -37.34
C ALA A 35 2.39 -8.24 -37.83
N GLN A 36 2.39 -9.35 -37.07
CA GLN A 36 1.56 -10.51 -37.39
C GLN A 36 0.05 -10.19 -37.36
N LEU A 37 -0.42 -9.37 -36.41
CA LEU A 37 -1.81 -8.96 -36.35
C LEU A 37 -2.17 -8.01 -37.49
N ALA A 38 -1.29 -7.06 -37.84
CA ALA A 38 -1.50 -6.13 -38.95
C ALA A 38 -1.59 -6.84 -40.32
N GLU A 39 -0.87 -7.93 -40.49
CA GLU A 39 -0.92 -8.79 -41.68
C GLU A 39 -2.11 -9.75 -41.72
N GLY A 40 -3.03 -9.67 -40.74
CA GLY A 40 -4.18 -10.57 -40.64
C GLY A 40 -3.83 -12.02 -40.24
N ARG A 41 -2.59 -12.28 -39.84
CA ARG A 41 -2.06 -13.60 -39.45
C ARG A 41 -2.17 -13.88 -37.96
N GLY A 42 -3.07 -13.19 -37.24
CA GLY A 42 -3.17 -13.28 -35.81
C GLY A 42 -4.57 -13.66 -35.30
N GLY A 43 -4.64 -14.76 -34.54
CA GLY A 43 -5.84 -15.20 -33.80
C GLY A 43 -5.75 -14.90 -32.30
N LEU A 44 -6.49 -15.71 -31.52
CA LEU A 44 -6.51 -15.66 -30.06
C LEU A 44 -5.10 -15.76 -29.46
N LEU A 45 -4.35 -16.80 -29.86
CA LEU A 45 -3.00 -17.07 -29.28
C LEU A 45 -2.03 -15.92 -29.52
N THR A 46 -2.10 -15.26 -30.68
CA THR A 46 -1.26 -14.10 -30.98
C THR A 46 -1.61 -12.92 -30.07
N ARG A 47 -2.91 -12.68 -29.80
CA ARG A 47 -3.36 -11.64 -28.88
C ARG A 47 -2.96 -11.93 -27.43
N LEU A 48 -3.08 -13.18 -26.98
CA LEU A 48 -2.62 -13.59 -25.64
C LEU A 48 -1.12 -13.37 -25.49
N ALA A 49 -0.33 -13.80 -26.48
CA ALA A 49 1.12 -13.59 -26.49
C ALA A 49 1.49 -12.08 -26.51
N LEU A 50 0.77 -11.27 -27.31
CA LEU A 50 0.98 -9.83 -27.36
C LEU A 50 0.66 -9.16 -26.03
N GLY A 51 -0.46 -9.52 -25.41
CA GLY A 51 -0.84 -8.98 -24.10
C GLY A 51 0.21 -9.28 -23.03
N ARG A 52 0.68 -10.51 -22.93
CA ARG A 52 1.77 -10.88 -22.01
C ARG A 52 3.10 -10.17 -22.32
N ALA A 53 3.43 -9.99 -23.62
CA ALA A 53 4.61 -9.24 -24.02
C ALA A 53 4.50 -7.75 -23.67
N LEU A 54 3.31 -7.16 -23.76
CA LEU A 54 3.04 -5.78 -23.36
C LEU A 54 3.14 -5.57 -21.84
N ILE A 55 2.64 -6.52 -21.03
CA ILE A 55 2.87 -6.51 -19.56
C ILE A 55 4.38 -6.56 -19.29
N ALA A 56 5.09 -7.46 -19.96
CA ALA A 56 6.54 -7.59 -19.82
C ALA A 56 7.34 -6.36 -20.29
N ALA A 57 6.76 -5.55 -21.16
CA ALA A 57 7.33 -4.28 -21.66
C ALA A 57 6.85 -3.06 -20.85
N ASP A 58 6.23 -3.28 -19.66
CA ASP A 58 5.70 -2.24 -18.78
C ASP A 58 4.65 -1.31 -19.46
N ASN A 59 3.77 -1.93 -20.24
CA ASN A 59 2.69 -1.22 -20.96
C ASN A 59 1.32 -1.84 -20.66
N PRO A 60 0.85 -1.76 -19.40
CA PRO A 60 -0.34 -2.47 -18.92
C PRO A 60 -1.64 -1.99 -19.58
N GLU A 61 -1.77 -0.72 -19.94
CA GLU A 61 -2.99 -0.19 -20.57
C GLU A 61 -3.20 -0.81 -21.94
N ARG A 62 -2.14 -0.91 -22.76
CA ARG A 62 -2.23 -1.55 -24.08
C ARG A 62 -2.42 -3.06 -23.97
N ALA A 63 -1.81 -3.70 -22.95
CA ALA A 63 -2.05 -5.10 -22.66
C ALA A 63 -3.52 -5.34 -22.35
N LEU A 64 -4.11 -4.49 -21.49
CA LEU A 64 -5.51 -4.57 -21.10
C LEU A 64 -6.46 -4.46 -22.31
N GLU A 65 -6.24 -3.50 -23.21
CA GLU A 65 -7.06 -3.37 -24.42
C GLU A 65 -6.94 -4.63 -25.32
N THR A 66 -5.72 -5.11 -25.54
CA THR A 66 -5.46 -6.30 -26.36
C THR A 66 -6.11 -7.57 -25.79
N LEU A 67 -6.03 -7.73 -24.45
CA LEU A 67 -6.55 -8.92 -23.77
C LEU A 67 -8.05 -8.87 -23.54
N ARG A 68 -8.67 -7.70 -23.43
CA ARG A 68 -10.13 -7.56 -23.49
C ARG A 68 -10.68 -8.04 -24.84
N GLN A 69 -10.02 -7.69 -25.94
CA GLN A 69 -10.39 -8.20 -27.27
C GLN A 69 -10.22 -9.70 -27.36
N ALA A 70 -9.13 -10.27 -26.81
CA ALA A 70 -8.91 -11.71 -26.78
C ALA A 70 -9.99 -12.44 -25.96
N ALA A 71 -10.34 -11.94 -24.79
CA ALA A 71 -11.38 -12.52 -23.93
C ALA A 71 -12.77 -12.42 -24.56
N ALA A 72 -13.07 -11.33 -25.29
CA ALA A 72 -14.32 -11.18 -26.02
C ALA A 72 -14.45 -12.14 -27.20
N LEU A 73 -13.34 -12.46 -27.89
CA LEU A 73 -13.30 -13.44 -28.97
C LEU A 73 -13.47 -14.88 -28.49
N ALA A 74 -13.06 -15.19 -27.28
CA ALA A 74 -13.05 -16.54 -26.75
C ALA A 74 -13.43 -16.56 -25.25
N PRO A 75 -14.68 -16.24 -24.90
CA PRO A 75 -15.11 -16.06 -23.50
C PRO A 75 -15.07 -17.36 -22.68
N GLY A 76 -15.08 -18.52 -23.33
CA GLY A 76 -14.98 -19.84 -22.69
C GLY A 76 -13.55 -20.38 -22.53
N ILE A 77 -12.53 -19.62 -22.84
CA ILE A 77 -11.13 -20.06 -22.74
C ILE A 77 -10.50 -19.51 -21.44
N ALA A 78 -10.10 -20.44 -20.55
CA ALA A 78 -9.51 -20.11 -19.25
C ALA A 78 -8.23 -19.27 -19.37
N ASP A 79 -7.35 -19.59 -20.33
CA ASP A 79 -6.15 -18.78 -20.60
C ASP A 79 -6.43 -17.34 -20.99
N ALA A 80 -7.56 -17.06 -21.65
CA ALA A 80 -7.93 -15.70 -22.01
C ALA A 80 -8.39 -14.92 -20.77
N ALA A 81 -9.12 -15.56 -19.85
CA ALA A 81 -9.49 -14.98 -18.57
C ALA A 81 -8.26 -14.74 -17.68
N LEU A 82 -7.37 -15.73 -17.60
CA LEU A 82 -6.11 -15.61 -16.87
C LEU A 82 -5.29 -14.43 -17.37
N ALA A 83 -5.03 -14.34 -18.67
CA ALA A 83 -4.23 -13.27 -19.25
C ALA A 83 -4.87 -11.88 -19.05
N LEU A 84 -6.21 -11.79 -19.13
CA LEU A 84 -6.93 -10.56 -18.83
C LEU A 84 -6.78 -10.15 -17.36
N GLY A 85 -6.87 -11.11 -16.43
CA GLY A 85 -6.63 -10.91 -15.01
C GLY A 85 -5.20 -10.40 -14.72
N GLU A 86 -4.19 -11.00 -15.40
CA GLU A 86 -2.79 -10.54 -15.32
C GLU A 86 -2.63 -9.08 -15.76
N ALA A 87 -3.27 -8.67 -16.86
CA ALA A 87 -3.23 -7.29 -17.34
C ALA A 87 -3.98 -6.32 -16.41
N LEU A 88 -5.13 -6.74 -15.86
CA LEU A 88 -5.88 -5.96 -14.87
C LEU A 88 -5.06 -5.73 -13.60
N LEU A 89 -4.36 -6.77 -13.14
CA LEU A 89 -3.48 -6.67 -11.97
C LEU A 89 -2.31 -5.72 -12.25
N ALA A 90 -1.66 -5.84 -13.40
CA ALA A 90 -0.57 -4.95 -13.80
C ALA A 90 -1.03 -3.49 -13.94
N ALA A 91 -2.28 -3.26 -14.35
CA ALA A 91 -2.90 -1.92 -14.39
C ALA A 91 -3.41 -1.42 -13.02
N GLY A 92 -3.26 -2.21 -11.94
CA GLY A 92 -3.68 -1.85 -10.59
C GLY A 92 -5.18 -2.07 -10.32
N HIS A 93 -5.87 -2.87 -11.11
CA HIS A 93 -7.32 -3.17 -10.95
C HIS A 93 -7.56 -4.51 -10.22
N LEU A 94 -7.02 -4.63 -9.00
CA LEU A 94 -7.03 -5.88 -8.23
C LEU A 94 -8.41 -6.55 -8.09
N PRO A 95 -9.53 -5.87 -7.74
CA PRO A 95 -10.82 -6.54 -7.61
C PRO A 95 -11.32 -7.15 -8.92
N THR A 96 -11.11 -6.46 -10.04
CA THR A 96 -11.49 -6.98 -11.36
C THR A 96 -10.56 -8.08 -11.83
N ALA A 97 -9.27 -8.01 -11.47
CA ALA A 97 -8.30 -9.09 -11.73
C ALA A 97 -8.71 -10.37 -10.98
N ILE A 98 -9.11 -10.26 -9.71
CA ILE A 98 -9.62 -11.40 -8.91
C ILE A 98 -10.81 -12.04 -9.62
N ALA A 99 -11.79 -11.25 -10.07
CA ALA A 99 -12.97 -11.77 -10.77
C ALA A 99 -12.60 -12.53 -12.06
N GLU A 100 -11.61 -12.04 -12.82
CA GLU A 100 -11.13 -12.72 -14.01
C GLU A 100 -10.33 -14.00 -13.67
N PHE A 101 -9.55 -14.00 -12.60
CA PHE A 101 -8.87 -15.21 -12.13
C PHE A 101 -9.87 -16.27 -11.60
N GLU A 102 -10.91 -15.86 -10.87
CA GLU A 102 -12.01 -16.75 -10.45
C GLU A 102 -12.71 -17.35 -11.66
N ARG A 103 -12.97 -16.54 -12.70
CA ARG A 103 -13.55 -17.01 -13.96
C ARG A 103 -12.63 -18.02 -14.66
N ALA A 104 -11.30 -17.78 -14.67
CA ALA A 104 -10.34 -18.71 -15.26
C ALA A 104 -10.34 -20.07 -14.53
N VAL A 105 -10.33 -20.06 -13.19
CA VAL A 105 -10.41 -21.28 -12.35
C VAL A 105 -11.75 -22.00 -12.52
N CYS A 106 -12.85 -21.26 -12.69
CA CYS A 106 -14.17 -21.84 -12.96
C CYS A 106 -14.23 -22.52 -14.34
N LEU A 107 -13.58 -21.94 -15.37
CA LEU A 107 -13.53 -22.48 -16.71
C LEU A 107 -12.63 -23.72 -16.82
N ASP A 108 -11.51 -23.71 -16.13
CA ASP A 108 -10.57 -24.84 -16.03
C ASP A 108 -10.01 -24.95 -14.60
N PRO A 109 -10.64 -25.76 -13.75
CA PRO A 109 -10.16 -26.00 -12.38
C PRO A 109 -8.79 -26.68 -12.30
N ALA A 110 -8.26 -27.23 -13.38
CA ALA A 110 -6.94 -27.84 -13.41
C ALA A 110 -5.83 -26.86 -13.88
N LEU A 111 -6.20 -25.64 -14.28
CA LEU A 111 -5.25 -24.62 -14.72
C LEU A 111 -4.50 -24.04 -13.52
N GLU A 112 -3.44 -24.72 -13.08
CA GLU A 112 -2.62 -24.32 -11.92
C GLU A 112 -2.10 -22.87 -11.98
N PRO A 113 -1.68 -22.31 -13.12
CA PRO A 113 -1.32 -20.89 -13.20
C PRO A 113 -2.46 -19.94 -12.79
N ALA A 114 -3.73 -20.28 -13.10
CA ALA A 114 -4.86 -19.46 -12.69
C ALA A 114 -5.14 -19.57 -11.18
N GLN A 115 -5.04 -20.76 -10.61
CA GLN A 115 -5.14 -20.96 -9.16
C GLN A 115 -4.03 -20.18 -8.43
N TYR A 116 -2.80 -20.24 -8.92
CA TYR A 116 -1.67 -19.52 -8.34
C TYR A 116 -1.88 -18.00 -8.41
N ALA A 117 -2.27 -17.48 -9.58
CA ALA A 117 -2.56 -16.06 -9.76
C ALA A 117 -3.70 -15.59 -8.85
N LEU A 118 -4.77 -16.39 -8.71
CA LEU A 118 -5.89 -16.09 -7.81
C LEU A 118 -5.44 -16.07 -6.34
N GLY A 119 -4.64 -17.05 -5.90
CA GLY A 119 -4.10 -17.09 -4.55
C GLY A 119 -3.20 -15.89 -4.24
N CYS A 120 -2.32 -15.51 -5.17
CA CYS A 120 -1.51 -14.30 -5.05
C CYS A 120 -2.38 -13.04 -4.99
N ALA A 121 -3.39 -12.93 -5.84
CA ALA A 121 -4.30 -11.77 -5.85
C ALA A 121 -5.11 -11.65 -4.54
N TRP A 122 -5.55 -12.77 -3.95
CA TRP A 122 -6.18 -12.77 -2.63
C TRP A 122 -5.21 -12.38 -1.52
N LEU A 123 -3.94 -12.80 -1.62
CA LEU A 123 -2.89 -12.39 -0.68
C LEU A 123 -2.66 -10.87 -0.77
N GLU A 124 -2.60 -10.34 -1.98
CA GLU A 124 -2.47 -8.90 -2.23
C GLU A 124 -3.69 -8.11 -1.74
N ALA A 125 -4.90 -8.69 -1.87
CA ALA A 125 -6.13 -8.16 -1.29
C ALA A 125 -6.17 -8.24 0.25
N GLY A 126 -5.17 -8.87 0.88
CA GLY A 126 -5.11 -9.08 2.33
C GLY A 126 -6.03 -10.19 2.84
N GLU A 127 -6.58 -11.04 1.94
CA GLU A 127 -7.45 -12.17 2.27
C GLU A 127 -6.60 -13.43 2.44
N ALA A 128 -5.78 -13.45 3.50
CA ALA A 128 -4.80 -14.51 3.76
C ALA A 128 -5.43 -15.91 3.86
N GLU A 129 -6.62 -16.02 4.45
CA GLU A 129 -7.36 -17.28 4.55
C GLU A 129 -7.73 -17.85 3.18
N ARG A 130 -8.29 -17.01 2.30
CA ARG A 130 -8.64 -17.39 0.92
C ARG A 130 -7.41 -17.74 0.10
N ALA A 131 -6.32 -16.97 0.28
CA ALA A 131 -5.05 -17.26 -0.38
C ALA A 131 -4.52 -18.64 0.01
N VAL A 132 -4.50 -18.95 1.32
CA VAL A 132 -4.05 -20.28 1.83
C VAL A 132 -4.94 -21.40 1.29
N GLU A 133 -6.27 -21.23 1.31
CA GLU A 133 -7.21 -22.23 0.81
C GLU A 133 -6.89 -22.63 -0.64
N ILE A 134 -6.73 -21.66 -1.52
CA ILE A 134 -6.47 -21.90 -2.95
C ILE A 134 -5.06 -22.43 -3.17
N LEU A 135 -4.03 -21.80 -2.58
CA LEU A 135 -2.63 -22.17 -2.79
C LEU A 135 -2.29 -23.55 -2.21
N SER A 136 -3.01 -24.01 -1.16
CA SER A 136 -2.78 -25.32 -0.56
C SER A 136 -3.02 -26.46 -1.55
N GLY A 137 -3.94 -26.29 -2.50
CA GLY A 137 -4.17 -27.26 -3.57
C GLY A 137 -2.97 -27.48 -4.48
N LEU A 138 -2.10 -26.47 -4.62
CA LEU A 138 -0.92 -26.51 -5.49
C LEU A 138 0.32 -27.14 -4.82
N THR A 139 0.36 -27.24 -3.50
CA THR A 139 1.56 -27.74 -2.79
C THR A 139 1.84 -29.23 -3.02
N ALA A 140 0.81 -30.01 -3.38
CA ALA A 140 0.93 -31.42 -3.72
C ALA A 140 1.19 -31.66 -5.22
N SER A 141 1.19 -30.61 -6.03
CA SER A 141 1.41 -30.70 -7.47
C SER A 141 2.88 -31.01 -7.78
N GLN A 142 3.10 -31.73 -8.90
CA GLN A 142 4.43 -31.98 -9.46
C GLN A 142 4.89 -30.79 -10.36
N SER A 143 4.10 -29.71 -10.45
CA SER A 143 4.47 -28.54 -11.24
C SER A 143 5.53 -27.70 -10.51
N GLY A 144 6.22 -26.86 -11.25
CA GLY A 144 7.18 -25.89 -10.70
C GLY A 144 6.54 -24.84 -9.77
N LEU A 145 5.20 -24.80 -9.65
CA LEU A 145 4.47 -23.85 -8.81
C LEU A 145 4.35 -24.29 -7.34
N ALA A 146 4.58 -25.57 -7.02
CA ALA A 146 4.43 -26.08 -5.65
C ALA A 146 5.32 -25.35 -4.62
N ALA A 147 6.58 -25.10 -4.97
CA ALA A 147 7.51 -24.36 -4.10
C ALA A 147 7.10 -22.90 -3.94
N GLN A 148 6.69 -22.26 -5.02
CA GLN A 148 6.20 -20.88 -5.01
C GLN A 148 4.90 -20.76 -4.20
N ALA A 149 3.97 -21.70 -4.33
CA ALA A 149 2.74 -21.74 -3.54
C ALA A 149 3.04 -21.89 -2.04
N ALA A 150 3.97 -22.76 -1.66
CA ALA A 150 4.39 -22.93 -0.26
C ALA A 150 5.00 -21.63 0.32
N GLU A 151 5.81 -20.90 -0.46
CA GLU A 151 6.35 -19.61 -0.08
C GLU A 151 5.24 -18.59 0.15
N ARG A 152 4.25 -18.52 -0.76
CA ARG A 152 3.10 -17.60 -0.62
C ARG A 152 2.20 -17.97 0.56
N ILE A 153 2.02 -19.24 0.87
CA ILE A 153 1.31 -19.69 2.08
C ILE A 153 2.05 -19.22 3.33
N SER A 154 3.38 -19.38 3.38
CA SER A 154 4.18 -18.88 4.51
C SER A 154 4.03 -17.37 4.69
N ALA A 155 4.03 -16.62 3.59
CA ALA A 155 3.77 -15.18 3.60
C ALA A 155 2.35 -14.83 4.11
N ALA A 156 1.32 -15.60 3.69
CA ALA A 156 -0.05 -15.44 4.18
C ALA A 156 -0.16 -15.67 5.68
N GLU A 157 0.52 -16.70 6.19
CA GLU A 157 0.56 -17.00 7.62
C GLU A 157 1.32 -15.93 8.42
N ALA A 158 2.40 -15.39 7.88
CA ALA A 158 3.12 -14.27 8.47
C ALA A 158 2.23 -13.01 8.52
N MET A 159 1.47 -12.75 7.45
CA MET A 159 0.51 -11.65 7.38
C MET A 159 -0.58 -11.77 8.45
N ARG A 160 -1.10 -12.97 8.68
CA ARG A 160 -2.10 -13.23 9.76
C ARG A 160 -1.56 -12.92 11.16
N ARG A 161 -0.24 -13.06 11.35
CA ARG A 161 0.45 -12.78 12.64
C ARG A 161 0.88 -11.32 12.79
N ALA A 162 0.95 -10.58 11.70
CA ALA A 162 1.61 -9.27 11.66
C ALA A 162 0.84 -8.12 12.33
N ASN A 163 -0.40 -8.33 12.79
CA ASN A 163 -1.22 -7.28 13.43
C ASN A 163 -1.23 -5.93 12.66
N ARG A 164 -1.22 -6.00 11.32
CA ARG A 164 -1.29 -4.83 10.44
C ARG A 164 -2.10 -5.17 9.17
N ALA A 165 -2.69 -4.16 8.55
CA ALA A 165 -3.29 -4.33 7.23
C ALA A 165 -2.19 -4.68 6.22
N ALA A 166 -2.50 -5.58 5.29
CA ALA A 166 -1.55 -5.96 4.25
C ALA A 166 -1.13 -4.75 3.42
N PRO A 167 0.17 -4.48 3.23
CA PRO A 167 0.63 -3.33 2.46
C PRO A 167 0.06 -3.29 1.04
N GLY A 168 -0.03 -4.43 0.35
CA GLY A 168 -0.65 -4.54 -0.96
C GLY A 168 -2.12 -4.09 -0.96
N TYR A 169 -2.91 -4.53 0.02
CA TYR A 169 -4.30 -4.09 0.18
C TYR A 169 -4.40 -2.57 0.37
N VAL A 170 -3.59 -1.99 1.26
CA VAL A 170 -3.59 -0.55 1.53
C VAL A 170 -3.19 0.22 0.27
N ARG A 171 -2.12 -0.21 -0.42
CA ARG A 171 -1.68 0.39 -1.68
C ARG A 171 -2.79 0.39 -2.72
N HIS A 172 -3.41 -0.77 -3.00
CA HIS A 172 -4.50 -0.86 -3.97
C HIS A 172 -5.70 0.00 -3.62
N LEU A 173 -6.07 0.02 -2.33
CA LEU A 173 -7.16 0.88 -1.86
C LEU A 173 -6.92 2.34 -2.22
N PHE A 174 -5.73 2.86 -1.97
CA PHE A 174 -5.39 4.25 -2.24
C PHE A 174 -5.12 4.52 -3.72
N ASP A 175 -4.52 3.59 -4.44
CA ASP A 175 -4.33 3.71 -5.90
C ASP A 175 -5.66 3.87 -6.65
N GLN A 176 -6.70 3.12 -6.25
CA GLN A 176 -8.04 3.22 -6.85
C GLN A 176 -8.72 4.58 -6.62
N PHE A 177 -8.48 5.18 -5.46
CA PHE A 177 -9.13 6.44 -5.09
C PHE A 177 -8.30 7.69 -5.40
N SER A 178 -7.09 7.53 -5.90
CA SER A 178 -6.14 8.64 -6.07
C SER A 178 -6.66 9.76 -6.98
N SER A 179 -7.48 9.46 -8.00
CA SER A 179 -8.02 10.47 -8.92
C SER A 179 -8.98 11.47 -8.25
N ASP A 180 -9.84 10.96 -7.34
CA ASP A 180 -10.91 11.73 -6.69
C ASP A 180 -10.70 11.86 -5.17
N TYR A 181 -9.51 11.52 -4.69
CA TYR A 181 -9.23 11.38 -3.26
C TYR A 181 -9.56 12.65 -2.48
N ASP A 182 -9.00 13.80 -2.88
CA ASP A 182 -9.20 15.05 -2.15
C ASP A 182 -10.67 15.45 -2.08
N ARG A 183 -11.39 15.36 -3.21
CA ARG A 183 -12.83 15.64 -3.24
C ARG A 183 -13.59 14.72 -2.29
N ARG A 184 -13.34 13.43 -2.32
CA ARG A 184 -14.00 12.46 -1.43
C ARG A 184 -13.67 12.71 0.04
N MET A 185 -12.41 12.98 0.35
CA MET A 185 -11.99 13.24 1.72
C MET A 185 -12.59 14.53 2.27
N LEU A 186 -12.52 15.62 1.51
CA LEU A 186 -12.95 16.94 1.99
C LEU A 186 -14.46 17.11 1.90
N ASP A 187 -15.10 16.74 0.78
CA ASP A 187 -16.52 17.01 0.54
C ASP A 187 -17.44 15.90 1.10
N GLU A 188 -17.04 14.62 0.98
CA GLU A 188 -17.90 13.49 1.36
C GLU A 188 -17.62 12.99 2.79
N LEU A 189 -16.36 13.01 3.25
CA LEU A 189 -15.95 12.48 4.56
C LEU A 189 -15.62 13.56 5.58
N SER A 190 -15.74 14.85 5.23
CA SER A 190 -15.42 15.97 6.13
C SER A 190 -14.06 15.78 6.82
N TYR A 191 -13.05 15.33 6.07
CA TYR A 191 -11.72 15.00 6.59
C TYR A 191 -11.02 16.22 7.17
N ARG A 192 -10.56 16.10 8.41
CA ARG A 192 -9.93 17.20 9.14
C ARG A 192 -8.75 16.77 10.03
N ALA A 193 -8.26 15.53 9.90
CA ALA A 193 -7.15 15.05 10.71
C ALA A 193 -5.91 15.95 10.59
N HIS A 194 -5.58 16.44 9.40
CA HIS A 194 -4.48 17.36 9.15
C HIS A 194 -4.64 18.69 9.88
N LEU A 195 -5.87 19.25 9.94
CA LEU A 195 -6.15 20.50 10.68
C LEU A 195 -6.11 20.28 12.18
N VAL A 196 -6.61 19.14 12.67
CA VAL A 196 -6.53 18.76 14.09
C VAL A 196 -5.07 18.66 14.53
N LEU A 197 -4.21 18.00 13.74
CA LEU A 197 -2.78 17.87 14.06
C LEU A 197 -2.06 19.22 13.95
N ARG A 198 -2.42 20.09 13.01
CA ARG A 198 -1.85 21.43 12.94
C ARG A 198 -2.19 22.24 14.21
N GLY A 199 -3.47 22.25 14.62
CA GLY A 199 -3.87 22.91 15.86
C GLY A 199 -3.18 22.34 17.09
N LEU A 200 -2.98 21.03 17.15
CA LEU A 200 -2.23 20.38 18.24
C LEU A 200 -0.75 20.78 18.23
N ALA A 201 -0.12 20.89 17.05
CA ALA A 201 1.26 21.38 16.91
C ALA A 201 1.41 22.80 17.46
N ASP A 202 0.49 23.70 17.12
CA ASP A 202 0.52 25.09 17.61
C ASP A 202 0.39 25.17 19.14
N LEU A 203 -0.33 24.21 19.76
CA LEU A 203 -0.49 24.13 21.21
C LEU A 203 0.78 23.64 21.93
N VAL A 204 1.47 22.62 21.38
CA VAL A 204 2.58 21.94 22.07
C VAL A 204 3.96 22.51 21.72
N ALA A 205 4.17 22.94 20.48
CA ALA A 205 5.43 23.53 20.02
C ALA A 205 5.45 25.07 20.15
N GLY A 206 4.30 25.66 20.45
CA GLY A 206 4.11 27.11 20.53
C GLY A 206 3.79 27.74 19.17
N ALA A 207 2.85 28.69 19.17
CA ALA A 207 2.51 29.48 17.98
C ALA A 207 3.73 30.32 17.58
N GLY A 208 4.45 29.93 16.56
CA GLY A 208 5.68 30.59 16.10
C GLY A 208 6.85 29.64 15.83
N ALA A 209 6.71 28.35 16.09
CA ALA A 209 7.66 27.36 15.58
C ALA A 209 7.74 27.52 14.06
N CYS A 210 8.93 27.77 13.53
CA CYS A 210 9.16 27.94 12.10
C CYS A 210 10.51 27.33 11.72
N ALA A 211 10.69 27.06 10.44
CA ALA A 211 11.90 26.46 9.87
C ALA A 211 12.19 25.05 10.43
N LEU A 212 11.14 24.23 10.56
CA LEU A 212 11.24 22.83 11.01
C LEU A 212 11.57 21.90 9.85
N ASP A 213 12.37 20.87 10.14
CA ASP A 213 12.49 19.69 9.26
C ASP A 213 11.35 18.73 9.59
N ILE A 214 10.46 18.51 8.64
CA ILE A 214 9.20 17.77 8.83
C ILE A 214 9.17 16.52 7.97
N LEU A 215 8.74 15.38 8.55
CA LEU A 215 8.40 14.16 7.83
C LEU A 215 6.92 13.89 7.93
N ASP A 216 6.26 13.80 6.78
CA ASP A 216 4.85 13.44 6.63
C ASP A 216 4.73 11.94 6.32
N LEU A 217 4.29 11.16 7.31
CA LEU A 217 4.17 9.70 7.29
C LEU A 217 2.78 9.30 6.77
N GLY A 218 2.72 8.69 5.59
CA GLY A 218 1.48 8.43 4.87
C GLY A 218 0.91 9.73 4.31
N CYS A 219 1.74 10.46 3.56
CA CYS A 219 1.43 11.81 3.09
C CYS A 219 0.24 11.87 2.11
N GLY A 220 -0.16 10.73 1.53
CA GLY A 220 -1.26 10.66 0.57
C GLY A 220 -1.06 11.65 -0.58
N THR A 221 -2.11 12.42 -0.87
CA THR A 221 -2.06 13.49 -1.87
C THR A 221 -1.40 14.78 -1.37
N GLY A 222 -1.02 14.86 -0.08
CA GLY A 222 -0.32 16.01 0.51
C GLY A 222 -1.17 16.98 1.31
N LEU A 223 -2.37 16.60 1.78
CA LEU A 223 -3.23 17.46 2.59
C LEU A 223 -2.57 17.86 3.92
N ALA A 224 -1.88 16.93 4.59
CA ALA A 224 -1.15 17.23 5.81
C ALA A 224 0.08 18.10 5.51
N GLY A 225 0.83 17.79 4.47
CA GLY A 225 1.95 18.63 4.04
C GLY A 225 1.56 20.06 3.75
N GLU A 226 0.40 20.29 3.12
CA GLU A 226 -0.13 21.64 2.88
C GLU A 226 -0.40 22.40 4.19
N ALA A 227 -0.97 21.72 5.20
CA ALA A 227 -1.24 22.32 6.50
C ALA A 227 0.03 22.69 7.31
N PHE A 228 1.18 22.07 6.99
CA PHE A 228 2.44 22.29 7.69
C PHE A 228 3.50 23.03 6.86
N ARG A 229 3.25 23.33 5.57
CA ARG A 229 4.25 23.94 4.67
C ARG A 229 4.78 25.28 5.17
N ASP A 230 3.94 26.11 5.76
CA ASP A 230 4.28 27.46 6.24
C ASP A 230 5.30 27.45 7.40
N VAL A 231 5.38 26.37 8.17
CA VAL A 231 6.32 26.20 9.28
C VAL A 231 7.52 25.33 8.92
N ALA A 232 7.52 24.68 7.75
CA ALA A 232 8.58 23.78 7.33
C ALA A 232 9.74 24.53 6.65
N ARG A 233 10.97 24.26 7.11
CA ARG A 233 12.19 24.53 6.37
C ARG A 233 12.38 23.46 5.28
N ARG A 234 12.18 22.20 5.67
CA ARG A 234 12.20 21.03 4.82
C ARG A 234 10.96 20.20 5.11
N LEU A 235 10.30 19.72 4.06
CA LEU A 235 9.13 18.88 4.14
C LEU A 235 9.34 17.66 3.26
N ASP A 236 9.54 16.50 3.87
CA ASP A 236 9.63 15.22 3.20
C ASP A 236 8.34 14.44 3.39
N GLY A 237 7.97 13.61 2.41
CA GLY A 237 6.79 12.76 2.48
C GLY A 237 7.08 11.32 2.11
N VAL A 238 6.42 10.38 2.80
CA VAL A 238 6.43 8.96 2.43
C VAL A 238 4.99 8.44 2.36
N ASP A 239 4.67 7.68 1.32
CA ASP A 239 3.39 6.99 1.17
C ASP A 239 3.57 5.65 0.47
N LEU A 240 2.73 4.68 0.82
CA LEU A 240 2.78 3.34 0.25
C LEU A 240 2.33 3.30 -1.22
N SER A 241 1.46 4.23 -1.62
CA SER A 241 0.89 4.33 -2.96
C SER A 241 1.73 5.22 -3.89
N PRO A 242 2.33 4.67 -4.97
CA PRO A 242 3.01 5.48 -5.98
C PRO A 242 2.09 6.53 -6.63
N ARG A 243 0.79 6.23 -6.77
CA ARG A 243 -0.18 7.17 -7.35
C ARG A 243 -0.46 8.34 -6.41
N MET A 244 -0.51 8.10 -5.10
CA MET A 244 -0.61 9.17 -4.09
C MET A 244 0.64 10.06 -4.13
N ILE A 245 1.83 9.47 -4.18
CA ILE A 245 3.11 10.20 -4.30
C ILE A 245 3.12 11.08 -5.56
N GLU A 246 2.59 10.61 -6.67
CA GLU A 246 2.50 11.44 -7.88
C GLU A 246 1.56 12.63 -7.70
N LYS A 247 0.44 12.47 -7.00
CA LYS A 247 -0.47 13.57 -6.63
C LYS A 247 0.19 14.56 -5.68
N ALA A 248 0.90 14.07 -4.65
CA ALA A 248 1.66 14.92 -3.74
C ALA A 248 2.75 15.71 -4.47
N ARG A 249 3.43 15.09 -5.46
CA ARG A 249 4.43 15.77 -6.30
C ARG A 249 3.83 16.92 -7.10
N GLN A 250 2.62 16.75 -7.63
CA GLN A 250 1.90 17.79 -8.38
C GLN A 250 1.57 19.04 -7.54
N ARG A 251 1.48 18.91 -6.20
CA ARG A 251 1.31 20.07 -5.31
C ARG A 251 2.55 20.97 -5.23
N GLY A 252 3.75 20.42 -5.50
CA GLY A 252 4.99 21.20 -5.50
C GLY A 252 5.43 21.73 -4.13
N ILE A 253 4.97 21.11 -3.03
CA ILE A 253 5.24 21.58 -1.66
C ILE A 253 6.27 20.73 -0.90
N TYR A 254 6.57 19.51 -1.37
CA TYR A 254 7.54 18.62 -0.74
C TYR A 254 8.93 18.77 -1.34
N ASP A 255 9.94 18.69 -0.47
CA ASP A 255 11.36 18.72 -0.86
C ASP A 255 11.81 17.31 -1.31
N ALA A 256 11.29 16.26 -0.68
CA ALA A 256 11.50 14.87 -1.09
C ALA A 256 10.22 14.04 -0.91
N LEU A 257 9.96 13.13 -1.86
CA LEU A 257 8.82 12.19 -1.81
C LEU A 257 9.32 10.78 -2.12
N THR A 258 8.94 9.83 -1.26
CA THR A 258 9.33 8.42 -1.35
C THR A 258 8.09 7.53 -1.38
N ALA A 259 7.98 6.67 -2.40
CA ALA A 259 6.99 5.60 -2.40
C ALA A 259 7.55 4.41 -1.60
N GLY A 260 6.87 4.01 -0.53
CA GLY A 260 7.32 2.90 0.31
C GLY A 260 6.56 2.75 1.62
N ASP A 261 6.82 1.64 2.29
CA ASP A 261 6.26 1.34 3.60
C ASP A 261 6.89 2.23 4.69
N LEU A 262 6.06 2.79 5.55
CA LEU A 262 6.49 3.75 6.56
C LEU A 262 7.39 3.13 7.66
N GLU A 263 7.16 1.85 8.04
CA GLU A 263 8.03 1.18 9.01
C GLU A 263 9.41 0.95 8.41
N SER A 264 9.47 0.54 7.14
CA SER A 264 10.72 0.43 6.38
C SER A 264 11.42 1.78 6.24
N ALA A 265 10.69 2.85 5.90
CA ALA A 265 11.24 4.19 5.77
C ALA A 265 11.83 4.71 7.09
N LEU A 266 11.19 4.42 8.22
CA LEU A 266 11.68 4.77 9.56
C LEU A 266 12.87 3.89 10.00
N GLY A 267 12.93 2.64 9.56
CA GLY A 267 13.99 1.67 9.90
C GLY A 267 15.32 1.93 9.18
N HIS A 268 15.32 2.66 8.06
CA HIS A 268 16.55 2.97 7.33
C HIS A 268 17.25 4.20 7.92
N SER A 269 18.58 4.25 7.80
CA SER A 269 19.36 5.45 8.13
C SER A 269 18.99 6.61 7.19
N GLY A 270 18.87 7.81 7.73
CA GLY A 270 18.51 8.98 6.94
C GLY A 270 18.49 10.26 7.79
N PRO A 271 17.94 11.38 7.27
CA PRO A 271 17.88 12.63 8.01
C PRO A 271 17.05 12.51 9.27
N SER A 272 17.40 13.30 10.29
CA SER A 272 16.56 13.51 11.46
C SER A 272 15.59 14.66 11.23
N TYR A 273 14.48 14.67 11.99
CA TYR A 273 13.40 15.64 11.83
C TYR A 273 13.08 16.31 13.16
N ASP A 274 12.56 17.53 13.11
CA ASP A 274 12.07 18.26 14.28
C ASP A 274 10.60 17.90 14.56
N LEU A 275 9.88 17.49 13.51
CA LEU A 275 8.48 17.10 13.57
C LEU A 275 8.20 15.92 12.64
N MET A 276 7.49 14.92 13.14
CA MET A 276 6.86 13.89 12.33
C MET A 276 5.35 13.98 12.46
N VAL A 277 4.64 13.84 11.35
CA VAL A 277 3.18 13.92 11.29
C VAL A 277 2.63 12.64 10.63
N ALA A 278 1.58 12.05 11.20
CA ALA A 278 0.87 10.91 10.60
C ALA A 278 -0.66 11.12 10.71
N ALA A 279 -1.23 11.76 9.70
CA ALA A 279 -2.64 12.11 9.68
C ALA A 279 -3.49 10.96 9.10
N ASP A 280 -4.23 10.27 9.97
CA ASP A 280 -5.14 9.15 9.63
C ASP A 280 -4.44 7.95 8.93
N THR A 281 -3.16 7.77 9.22
CA THR A 281 -2.29 6.75 8.61
C THR A 281 -2.13 5.52 9.50
N LEU A 282 -1.93 5.73 10.81
CA LEU A 282 -1.64 4.65 11.76
C LEU A 282 -2.83 3.71 12.00
N VAL A 283 -3.99 4.05 11.52
CA VAL A 283 -5.20 3.20 11.55
C VAL A 283 -5.05 1.89 10.76
N TYR A 284 -4.06 1.77 9.90
CA TYR A 284 -3.74 0.54 9.17
C TYR A 284 -2.75 -0.39 9.89
N LEU A 285 -2.26 0.03 11.06
CA LEU A 285 -1.31 -0.70 11.89
C LEU A 285 -1.94 -1.02 13.25
N GLY A 286 -1.89 -2.27 13.68
CA GLY A 286 -2.34 -2.69 15.00
C GLY A 286 -1.24 -2.48 16.04
N ASP A 287 -0.09 -3.12 15.85
CA ASP A 287 1.07 -2.89 16.70
C ASP A 287 1.88 -1.68 16.20
N LEU A 288 1.86 -0.61 16.98
CA LEU A 288 2.60 0.62 16.69
C LEU A 288 4.03 0.65 17.23
N LYS A 289 4.49 -0.42 17.88
CA LYS A 289 5.83 -0.49 18.47
C LYS A 289 6.96 -0.22 17.46
N PRO A 290 6.94 -0.78 16.22
CA PRO A 290 7.98 -0.48 15.23
C PRO A 290 8.00 1.00 14.82
N VAL A 291 6.81 1.60 14.64
CA VAL A 291 6.68 3.03 14.27
C VAL A 291 7.21 3.94 15.36
N PHE A 292 6.87 3.68 16.63
CA PHE A 292 7.35 4.48 17.76
C PHE A 292 8.87 4.36 17.91
N GLY A 293 9.43 3.16 17.78
CA GLY A 293 10.89 2.95 17.82
C GLY A 293 11.60 3.67 16.68
N GLY A 294 11.06 3.58 15.46
CA GLY A 294 11.60 4.27 14.29
C GLY A 294 11.47 5.80 14.40
N ALA A 295 10.34 6.31 14.89
CA ALA A 295 10.15 7.74 15.13
C ALA A 295 11.14 8.26 16.18
N ALA A 296 11.33 7.55 17.30
CA ALA A 296 12.31 7.91 18.33
C ALA A 296 13.74 7.95 17.78
N ALA A 297 14.10 7.04 16.86
CA ALA A 297 15.42 7.00 16.25
C ALA A 297 15.68 8.15 15.27
N ARG A 298 14.62 8.66 14.62
CA ARG A 298 14.70 9.64 13.52
C ARG A 298 14.30 11.06 13.91
N LEU A 299 13.73 11.29 15.09
CA LEU A 299 13.48 12.64 15.62
C LEU A 299 14.75 13.25 16.23
N ASN A 300 14.90 14.54 16.13
CA ASN A 300 15.86 15.31 16.90
C ASN A 300 15.49 15.29 18.40
N PRO A 301 16.45 15.50 19.33
CA PRO A 301 16.11 15.71 20.74
C PRO A 301 15.08 16.84 20.90
N ASN A 302 14.07 16.63 21.73
CA ASN A 302 12.89 17.50 21.90
C ASN A 302 11.98 17.61 20.65
N GLY A 303 12.22 16.85 19.59
CA GLY A 303 11.34 16.79 18.42
C GLY A 303 10.00 16.15 18.73
N PHE A 304 9.00 16.42 17.90
CA PHE A 304 7.63 15.97 18.13
C PHE A 304 7.18 14.92 17.14
N PHE A 305 6.38 13.96 17.61
CA PHE A 305 5.62 13.03 16.79
C PHE A 305 4.12 13.25 17.01
N LEU A 306 3.43 13.75 15.98
CA LEU A 306 2.00 14.03 16.00
C LEU A 306 1.25 13.06 15.10
N PHE A 307 0.20 12.44 15.61
CA PHE A 307 -0.59 11.51 14.82
C PHE A 307 -2.05 11.40 15.28
N THR A 308 -2.91 10.87 14.39
CA THR A 308 -4.26 10.47 14.75
C THR A 308 -4.43 8.96 14.66
N VAL A 309 -5.27 8.41 15.52
CA VAL A 309 -5.75 7.02 15.49
C VAL A 309 -7.24 6.96 15.72
N GLU A 310 -7.91 5.87 15.30
CA GLU A 310 -9.27 5.58 15.75
C GLU A 310 -9.24 5.11 17.20
N LYS A 311 -10.18 5.64 18.01
CA LYS A 311 -10.26 5.40 19.46
C LYS A 311 -10.98 4.08 19.77
N LYS A 312 -10.43 3.31 20.71
CA LYS A 312 -11.15 2.23 21.38
C LYS A 312 -11.20 2.43 22.90
N ALA A 313 -12.21 1.87 23.55
CA ALA A 313 -12.25 1.79 24.99
C ALA A 313 -11.41 0.62 25.52
N GLY A 314 -10.98 0.69 26.77
CA GLY A 314 -10.22 -0.36 27.45
C GLY A 314 -8.73 -0.36 27.13
N GLU A 315 -8.14 -1.52 26.86
CA GLU A 315 -6.69 -1.69 26.70
C GLU A 315 -6.32 -2.19 25.30
N GLY A 316 -5.07 -1.98 24.89
CA GLY A 316 -4.49 -2.51 23.64
C GLY A 316 -5.08 -1.89 22.39
N TYR A 317 -5.09 -2.68 21.33
CA TYR A 317 -5.65 -2.32 20.03
C TYR A 317 -6.54 -3.45 19.51
N GLU A 318 -7.40 -3.14 18.54
CA GLU A 318 -8.28 -4.13 17.89
C GLU A 318 -8.52 -3.79 16.43
N LEU A 319 -8.72 -4.82 15.60
CA LEU A 319 -9.14 -4.63 14.22
C LEU A 319 -10.64 -4.30 14.19
N GLY A 320 -10.95 -3.11 13.72
CA GLY A 320 -12.31 -2.62 13.51
C GLY A 320 -12.85 -2.91 12.10
N PRO A 321 -14.04 -2.40 11.80
CA PRO A 321 -14.60 -2.46 10.45
C PRO A 321 -13.66 -1.84 9.41
N LYS A 322 -13.78 -2.29 8.13
CA LYS A 322 -12.98 -1.77 7.01
C LYS A 322 -11.47 -1.97 7.18
N ARG A 323 -11.06 -2.98 7.97
CA ARG A 323 -9.66 -3.33 8.23
C ARG A 323 -8.83 -2.17 8.80
N ARG A 324 -9.44 -1.32 9.63
CA ARG A 324 -8.77 -0.27 10.38
C ARG A 324 -8.65 -0.67 11.83
N TYR A 325 -7.49 -0.41 12.40
CA TYR A 325 -7.22 -0.64 13.81
C TYR A 325 -7.65 0.55 14.65
N ARG A 326 -8.15 0.23 15.83
CA ARG A 326 -8.49 1.17 16.89
C ARG A 326 -7.54 1.00 18.04
N HIS A 327 -7.10 2.08 18.66
CA HIS A 327 -6.12 2.06 19.74
C HIS A 327 -6.69 2.69 21.00
N SER A 328 -6.35 2.09 22.16
CA SER A 328 -6.73 2.66 23.44
C SER A 328 -5.70 3.70 23.91
N GLU A 329 -6.15 4.67 24.71
CA GLU A 329 -5.28 5.67 25.33
C GLU A 329 -4.20 4.99 26.20
N SER A 330 -4.56 3.96 26.99
CA SER A 330 -3.62 3.24 27.85
C SER A 330 -2.49 2.58 27.05
N TYR A 331 -2.79 1.99 25.89
CA TYR A 331 -1.81 1.41 24.99
C TYR A 331 -0.83 2.47 24.47
N LEU A 332 -1.34 3.61 24.00
CA LEU A 332 -0.52 4.68 23.46
C LEU A 332 0.41 5.29 24.51
N ARG A 333 -0.07 5.51 25.75
CA ARG A 333 0.75 6.00 26.86
C ARG A 333 1.85 5.02 27.26
N THR A 334 1.50 3.73 27.35
CA THR A 334 2.48 2.68 27.70
C THR A 334 3.57 2.59 26.62
N LEU A 335 3.17 2.65 25.36
CA LEU A 335 4.10 2.57 24.24
C LEU A 335 4.99 3.80 24.14
N ALA A 336 4.44 5.01 24.37
CA ALA A 336 5.19 6.26 24.38
C ALA A 336 6.31 6.21 25.45
N ALA A 337 5.98 5.84 26.68
CA ALA A 337 6.95 5.72 27.76
C ALA A 337 8.05 4.66 27.42
N ALA A 338 7.67 3.52 26.86
CA ALA A 338 8.62 2.48 26.45
C ALA A 338 9.56 2.89 25.32
N ALA A 339 9.13 3.82 24.45
CA ALA A 339 9.91 4.33 23.32
C ALA A 339 10.69 5.62 23.61
N GLY A 340 10.65 6.15 24.83
CA GLY A 340 11.37 7.37 25.22
C GLY A 340 10.66 8.66 24.80
N PHE A 341 9.34 8.67 24.90
CA PHE A 341 8.52 9.86 24.62
C PHE A 341 7.75 10.33 25.86
N ASP A 342 7.66 11.64 26.01
CA ASP A 342 6.69 12.31 26.86
C ASP A 342 5.40 12.58 26.09
N VAL A 343 4.25 12.37 26.73
CA VAL A 343 2.93 12.67 26.13
C VAL A 343 2.57 14.12 26.42
N MET A 344 2.75 14.98 25.43
CA MET A 344 2.49 16.42 25.53
C MET A 344 1.02 16.78 25.30
N GLY A 345 0.30 15.96 24.54
CA GLY A 345 -1.13 16.10 24.26
C GLY A 345 -1.77 14.80 23.85
N LEU A 346 -2.96 14.53 24.35
CA LEU A 346 -3.81 13.41 23.94
C LEU A 346 -5.26 13.87 24.06
N LEU A 347 -5.88 14.12 22.91
CA LEU A 347 -7.19 14.76 22.83
C LEU A 347 -8.16 13.91 22.03
N ASP A 348 -9.42 13.85 22.48
CA ASP A 348 -10.49 13.31 21.66
C ASP A 348 -10.69 14.18 20.41
N CYS A 349 -10.83 13.55 19.26
CA CYS A 349 -11.05 14.23 17.99
C CYS A 349 -11.97 13.43 17.07
N THR A 350 -12.43 14.10 16.00
CA THR A 350 -13.11 13.47 14.88
C THR A 350 -12.26 13.68 13.63
N PRO A 351 -11.41 12.72 13.24
CA PRO A 351 -10.54 12.87 12.08
C PRO A 351 -11.31 12.97 10.77
N ARG A 352 -12.46 12.31 10.68
CA ARG A 352 -13.38 12.28 9.53
C ARG A 352 -14.76 11.79 9.92
N ASP A 353 -15.71 11.94 9.02
CA ASP A 353 -17.01 11.29 9.10
C ASP A 353 -17.05 10.01 8.24
N GLU A 354 -17.82 9.00 8.63
CA GLU A 354 -18.11 7.81 7.83
C GLU A 354 -19.61 7.50 7.87
N ALA A 355 -20.22 7.27 6.70
CA ALA A 355 -21.67 7.06 6.57
C ALA A 355 -22.47 8.12 7.35
N HIS A 356 -22.05 9.38 7.25
CA HIS A 356 -22.65 10.54 7.94
C HIS A 356 -22.56 10.49 9.48
N ALA A 357 -21.67 9.69 10.04
CA ALA A 357 -21.40 9.65 11.48
C ALA A 357 -19.94 9.98 11.79
N PRO A 358 -19.67 10.74 12.88
CA PRO A 358 -18.31 11.08 13.26
C PRO A 358 -17.54 9.83 13.71
N VAL A 359 -16.34 9.66 13.20
CA VAL A 359 -15.40 8.62 13.66
C VAL A 359 -14.72 9.11 14.93
N ALA A 360 -14.87 8.35 16.02
CA ALA A 360 -14.19 8.65 17.28
C ALA A 360 -12.68 8.39 17.12
N GLY A 361 -11.87 9.41 17.36
CA GLY A 361 -10.42 9.35 17.24
C GLY A 361 -9.70 9.98 18.43
N LEU A 362 -8.39 9.75 18.48
CA LEU A 362 -7.45 10.43 19.36
C LEU A 362 -6.42 11.16 18.51
N ALA A 363 -6.18 12.43 18.83
CA ALA A 363 -5.03 13.21 18.36
C ALA A 363 -3.96 13.20 19.45
N VAL A 364 -2.76 12.81 19.09
CA VAL A 364 -1.67 12.58 20.03
C VAL A 364 -0.45 13.40 19.64
N ALA A 365 0.16 14.06 20.63
CA ALA A 365 1.45 14.71 20.51
C ALA A 365 2.43 14.09 21.49
N LEU A 366 3.50 13.54 20.97
CA LEU A 366 4.61 12.97 21.73
C LEU A 366 5.85 13.84 21.52
N GLN A 367 6.63 14.06 22.58
CA GLN A 367 7.92 14.73 22.50
C GLN A 367 9.03 13.74 22.84
N ARG A 368 10.07 13.68 22.01
CA ARG A 368 11.24 12.84 22.25
C ARG A 368 12.04 13.39 23.46
N ILE A 369 12.31 12.51 24.42
CA ILE A 369 13.16 12.81 25.60
C ILE A 369 14.64 12.83 25.19
#